data_25af83ee3458b224d561f96e3356602f
#
_entry.id   25af83ee3458b224d561f96e3356602f
#
_cell.length_a   1.000
_cell.length_b   1.000
_cell.length_c   1.000
_cell.angle_alpha   90.00
_cell.angle_beta   90.00
_cell.angle_gamma   90.00
#
_symmetry.space_group_name_H-M   'P 1'
#
loop_
_entity.id
_entity.type
_entity.pdbx_description
1 polymer ?
#
loop_
_entity_poly.entity_id
_entity_poly.type
_entity_poly.pdbx_seq_one_letter_code
_entity_poly.pdbx_strand_id
1 'polypeptide(L)'
;MLSTKQQTYGLESYHSVLNHFVPKSYSFSDEGMVARTQLAILHYNENADRVQVEREGSKQFRLKPSKLKKTWVAVPLKENATYDYAATLIAEVLTRIQEHQTQSAAAETRPARSATYGEKPTLRQAVEQHQTRFQKGK
;
A
#
# COMPACT_ATOMS: atom_id res chain seq x y z
N MET A 1 22.81 -14.14 -17.90
CA MET A 1 21.33 -14.23 -17.78
C MET A 1 20.98 -14.34 -16.30
N LEU A 2 20.22 -13.42 -15.75
CA LEU A 2 19.75 -13.50 -14.36
C LEU A 2 18.72 -14.65 -14.27
N SER A 3 18.88 -15.50 -13.25
CA SER A 3 17.93 -16.58 -12.97
C SER A 3 16.52 -16.01 -12.75
N THR A 4 15.49 -16.72 -13.24
CA THR A 4 14.08 -16.36 -13.00
C THR A 4 13.74 -16.23 -11.51
N LYS A 5 14.52 -16.86 -10.62
CA LYS A 5 14.39 -16.74 -9.16
C LYS A 5 14.90 -15.42 -8.57
N GLN A 6 15.63 -14.61 -9.36
CA GLN A 6 16.21 -13.32 -8.93
C GLN A 6 15.47 -12.12 -9.53
N GLN A 7 14.35 -12.35 -10.22
CA GLN A 7 13.56 -11.26 -10.81
C GLN A 7 12.70 -10.59 -9.76
N THR A 8 12.73 -9.25 -9.75
CA THR A 8 12.00 -8.39 -8.80
C THR A 8 10.56 -8.08 -9.22
N TYR A 9 10.05 -8.73 -10.28
CA TYR A 9 8.72 -8.42 -10.83
C TYR A 9 7.57 -8.60 -9.82
N GLY A 10 7.70 -9.53 -8.89
CA GLY A 10 6.73 -9.71 -7.80
C GLY A 10 6.69 -8.49 -6.88
N LEU A 11 7.87 -7.96 -6.55
CA LEU A 11 7.99 -6.74 -5.74
C LEU A 11 7.46 -5.51 -6.48
N GLU A 12 7.75 -5.39 -7.78
CA GLU A 12 7.23 -4.32 -8.63
C GLU A 12 5.70 -4.38 -8.74
N SER A 13 5.15 -5.59 -8.87
CA SER A 13 3.71 -5.83 -8.89
C SER A 13 3.06 -5.41 -7.58
N TYR A 14 3.65 -5.78 -6.44
CA TYR A 14 3.20 -5.33 -5.12
C TYR A 14 3.26 -3.81 -4.96
N HIS A 15 4.37 -3.18 -5.35
CA HIS A 15 4.49 -1.72 -5.31
C HIS A 15 3.46 -1.02 -6.19
N SER A 16 3.11 -1.60 -7.33
CA SER A 16 2.05 -1.08 -8.19
C SER A 16 0.70 -1.11 -7.46
N VAL A 17 0.37 -2.20 -6.78
CA VAL A 17 -0.85 -2.31 -5.96
C VAL A 17 -0.80 -1.31 -4.81
N LEU A 18 0.30 -1.25 -4.06
CA LEU A 18 0.47 -0.33 -2.95
C LEU A 18 0.22 1.13 -3.36
N ASN A 19 0.72 1.56 -4.51
CA ASN A 19 0.52 2.91 -5.01
C ASN A 19 -0.94 3.24 -5.35
N HIS A 20 -1.81 2.25 -5.56
CA HIS A 20 -3.25 2.47 -5.72
C HIS A 20 -3.93 2.78 -4.39
N PHE A 21 -3.51 2.14 -3.32
CA PHE A 21 -4.06 2.36 -1.97
C PHE A 21 -3.41 3.56 -1.27
N VAL A 22 -2.12 3.79 -1.52
CA VAL A 22 -1.30 4.85 -0.92
C VAL A 22 -0.61 5.66 -2.04
N PRO A 23 -1.36 6.51 -2.77
CA PRO A 23 -0.76 7.36 -3.79
C PRO A 23 0.25 8.33 -3.18
N LYS A 24 1.43 8.44 -3.79
CA LYS A 24 2.54 9.29 -3.31
C LYS A 24 2.21 10.79 -3.30
N SER A 25 1.19 11.20 -4.03
CA SER A 25 0.76 12.60 -4.14
C SER A 25 -0.12 13.07 -2.97
N TYR A 26 -0.51 12.17 -2.07
CA TYR A 26 -1.36 12.50 -0.93
C TYR A 26 -0.62 12.27 0.37
N SER A 27 -0.87 13.17 1.33
CA SER A 27 -0.43 13.01 2.72
C SER A 27 -1.53 12.30 3.52
N PHE A 28 -1.16 11.28 4.25
CA PHE A 28 -2.04 10.51 5.13
C PHE A 28 -1.57 10.64 6.57
N SER A 29 -2.50 10.53 7.53
CA SER A 29 -2.12 10.30 8.92
C SER A 29 -1.42 8.95 9.08
N ASP A 30 -0.64 8.76 10.14
CA ASP A 30 0.06 7.50 10.40
C ASP A 30 -0.90 6.31 10.45
N GLU A 31 -2.05 6.47 11.12
CA GLU A 31 -3.08 5.44 11.19
C GLU A 31 -3.68 5.16 9.80
N GLY A 32 -3.95 6.21 9.03
CA GLY A 32 -4.45 6.09 7.67
C GLY A 32 -3.45 5.42 6.74
N MET A 33 -2.16 5.68 6.89
CA MET A 33 -1.09 5.03 6.14
C MET A 33 -1.02 3.53 6.46
N VAL A 34 -1.03 3.18 7.75
CA VAL A 34 -1.00 1.77 8.21
C VAL A 34 -2.21 1.00 7.68
N ALA A 35 -3.43 1.54 7.86
CA ALA A 35 -4.66 0.88 7.40
C ALA A 35 -4.66 0.65 5.88
N ARG A 36 -4.28 1.66 5.10
CA ARG A 36 -4.19 1.56 3.64
C ARG A 36 -3.14 0.56 3.18
N THR A 37 -1.99 0.51 3.86
CA THR A 37 -0.94 -0.46 3.57
C THR A 37 -1.42 -1.89 3.86
N GLN A 38 -2.13 -2.11 4.98
CA GLN A 38 -2.72 -3.40 5.31
C GLN A 38 -3.75 -3.85 4.25
N LEU A 39 -4.62 -2.94 3.81
CA LEU A 39 -5.57 -3.22 2.73
C LEU A 39 -4.87 -3.58 1.41
N ALA A 40 -3.78 -2.89 1.08
CA ALA A 40 -2.98 -3.20 -0.12
C ALA A 40 -2.36 -4.60 -0.04
N ILE A 41 -1.87 -5.00 1.14
CA ILE A 41 -1.32 -6.34 1.38
C ILE A 41 -2.41 -7.41 1.20
N LEU A 42 -3.58 -7.22 1.82
CA LEU A 42 -4.70 -8.17 1.69
C LEU A 42 -5.13 -8.30 0.23
N HIS A 43 -5.30 -7.18 -0.47
CA HIS A 43 -5.64 -7.18 -1.88
C HIS A 43 -4.59 -7.88 -2.75
N TYR A 44 -3.31 -7.63 -2.49
CA TYR A 44 -2.23 -8.28 -3.23
C TYR A 44 -2.21 -9.78 -2.98
N ASN A 45 -2.29 -10.23 -1.73
CA ASN A 45 -2.27 -11.65 -1.38
C ASN A 45 -3.42 -12.43 -2.00
N GLU A 46 -4.64 -11.87 -1.99
CA GLU A 46 -5.80 -12.49 -2.61
C GLU A 46 -5.68 -12.59 -4.14
N ASN A 47 -4.99 -11.62 -4.76
CA ASN A 47 -4.96 -11.47 -6.21
C ASN A 47 -3.61 -11.79 -6.86
N ALA A 48 -2.58 -12.22 -6.12
CA ALA A 48 -1.26 -12.48 -6.67
C ALA A 48 -1.25 -13.63 -7.68
N ASP A 49 -1.94 -14.70 -7.35
CA ASP A 49 -1.92 -15.98 -8.08
C ASP A 49 -3.13 -16.19 -9.01
N ARG A 50 -3.76 -15.07 -9.46
CA ARG A 50 -4.89 -15.14 -10.40
C ARG A 50 -4.50 -15.93 -11.65
N VAL A 51 -5.32 -16.94 -11.96
CA VAL A 51 -5.15 -17.78 -13.14
C VAL A 51 -5.47 -17.04 -14.43
N GLN A 52 -4.94 -17.56 -15.53
CA GLN A 52 -5.27 -17.08 -16.86
C GLN A 52 -6.65 -17.58 -17.26
N VAL A 53 -7.46 -16.69 -17.84
CA VAL A 53 -8.78 -17.03 -18.35
C VAL A 53 -8.65 -18.05 -19.49
N GLU A 54 -9.41 -19.13 -19.40
CA GLU A 54 -9.57 -20.14 -20.45
C GLU A 54 -11.02 -20.11 -20.98
N ARG A 55 -11.16 -20.14 -22.28
CA ARG A 55 -12.44 -20.29 -22.97
C ARG A 55 -12.30 -21.41 -23.99
N GLU A 56 -13.24 -22.36 -23.96
CA GLU A 56 -13.26 -23.50 -24.89
C GLU A 56 -11.91 -24.25 -24.95
N GLY A 57 -11.24 -24.40 -23.80
CA GLY A 57 -9.92 -25.06 -23.70
C GLY A 57 -8.74 -24.23 -24.22
N SER A 58 -8.97 -22.97 -24.63
CA SER A 58 -7.93 -22.09 -25.12
C SER A 58 -7.64 -20.94 -24.15
N LYS A 59 -6.35 -20.72 -23.85
CA LYS A 59 -5.87 -19.60 -23.01
C LYS A 59 -6.10 -18.28 -23.71
N GLN A 60 -6.70 -17.34 -23.00
CA GLN A 60 -7.02 -16.03 -23.53
C GLN A 60 -5.87 -15.05 -23.37
N PHE A 61 -5.65 -14.22 -24.40
CA PHE A 61 -4.65 -13.16 -24.44
C PHE A 61 -5.28 -11.84 -24.84
N ARG A 62 -4.68 -10.74 -24.39
CA ARG A 62 -4.99 -9.39 -24.87
C ARG A 62 -3.77 -8.74 -25.50
N LEU A 63 -3.98 -7.91 -26.49
CA LEU A 63 -2.91 -7.10 -27.08
C LEU A 63 -2.66 -5.85 -26.23
N LYS A 64 -1.41 -5.58 -25.94
CA LYS A 64 -0.95 -4.39 -25.20
C LYS A 64 0.24 -3.76 -25.92
N PRO A 65 0.26 -2.41 -26.10
CA PRO A 65 1.44 -1.74 -26.64
C PRO A 65 2.60 -1.81 -25.66
N SER A 66 3.75 -2.28 -26.13
CA SER A 66 4.99 -2.33 -25.36
C SER A 66 5.84 -1.09 -25.68
N LYS A 67 6.07 -0.25 -24.68
CA LYS A 67 6.93 0.94 -24.81
C LYS A 67 8.38 0.56 -25.12
N LEU A 68 8.85 -0.56 -24.56
CA LEU A 68 10.21 -1.05 -24.76
C LEU A 68 10.41 -1.63 -26.16
N LYS A 69 9.50 -2.47 -26.61
CA LYS A 69 9.59 -3.13 -27.93
C LYS A 69 9.03 -2.28 -29.06
N LYS A 70 8.37 -1.16 -28.76
CA LYS A 70 7.67 -0.28 -29.73
C LYS A 70 6.71 -1.04 -30.66
N THR A 71 6.13 -2.15 -30.17
CA THR A 71 5.20 -3.01 -30.90
C THR A 71 4.11 -3.55 -29.97
N TRP A 72 3.08 -4.17 -30.55
CA TRP A 72 2.04 -4.84 -29.81
C TRP A 72 2.53 -6.20 -29.32
N VAL A 73 2.27 -6.50 -28.04
CA VAL A 73 2.61 -7.81 -27.43
C VAL A 73 1.34 -8.47 -26.89
N ALA A 74 1.27 -9.78 -27.04
CA ALA A 74 0.22 -10.58 -26.41
C ALA A 74 0.56 -10.77 -24.93
N VAL A 75 -0.39 -10.39 -24.07
CA VAL A 75 -0.29 -10.54 -22.60
C VAL A 75 -1.39 -11.47 -22.14
N PRO A 76 -1.10 -12.45 -21.27
CA PRO A 76 -2.11 -13.33 -20.71
C PRO A 76 -3.27 -12.53 -20.09
N LEU A 77 -4.48 -12.90 -20.41
CA LEU A 77 -5.67 -12.34 -19.78
C LEU A 77 -5.91 -13.10 -18.47
N LYS A 78 -5.68 -12.45 -17.35
CA LYS A 78 -5.97 -13.02 -16.02
C LYS A 78 -7.43 -12.81 -15.65
N GLU A 79 -7.97 -13.66 -14.79
CA GLU A 79 -9.29 -13.48 -14.17
C GLU A 79 -9.40 -12.13 -13.48
N ASN A 80 -10.64 -11.66 -13.30
CA ASN A 80 -10.90 -10.40 -12.61
C ASN A 80 -10.40 -10.47 -11.16
N ALA A 81 -10.03 -9.32 -10.60
CA ALA A 81 -9.66 -9.23 -9.21
C ALA A 81 -10.90 -9.49 -8.32
N THR A 82 -10.69 -10.22 -7.23
CA THR A 82 -11.68 -10.44 -6.17
C THR A 82 -11.45 -9.48 -5.01
N TYR A 83 -12.46 -9.36 -4.15
CA TYR A 83 -12.47 -8.44 -3.00
C TYR A 83 -13.11 -9.11 -1.78
N ASP A 84 -12.94 -10.43 -1.61
CA ASP A 84 -13.56 -11.20 -0.55
C ASP A 84 -13.06 -10.77 0.83
N TYR A 85 -11.78 -10.35 0.91
CA TYR A 85 -11.23 -9.72 2.10
C TYR A 85 -12.02 -8.49 2.56
N ALA A 86 -12.58 -7.71 1.63
CA ALA A 86 -13.34 -6.50 1.97
C ALA A 86 -14.68 -6.86 2.64
N ALA A 87 -15.37 -7.88 2.15
CA ALA A 87 -16.61 -8.37 2.77
C ALA A 87 -16.36 -8.86 4.18
N THR A 88 -15.28 -9.64 4.39
CA THR A 88 -14.87 -10.13 5.70
C THR A 88 -14.56 -8.99 6.68
N LEU A 89 -13.79 -7.98 6.23
CA LEU A 89 -13.46 -6.81 7.06
C LEU A 89 -14.70 -5.99 7.43
N ILE A 90 -15.63 -5.79 6.48
CA ILE A 90 -16.88 -5.06 6.76
C ILE A 90 -17.71 -5.80 7.81
N ALA A 91 -17.85 -7.12 7.69
CA ALA A 91 -18.57 -7.93 8.66
C ALA A 91 -17.95 -7.82 10.06
N GLU A 92 -16.61 -7.91 10.15
CA GLU A 92 -15.87 -7.79 11.42
C GLU A 92 -16.03 -6.38 12.04
N VAL A 93 -15.97 -5.32 11.23
CA VAL A 93 -16.18 -3.94 11.71
C VAL A 93 -17.60 -3.77 12.25
N LEU A 94 -18.61 -4.27 11.54
CA LEU A 94 -20.00 -4.18 11.99
C LEU A 94 -20.21 -4.93 13.31
N THR A 95 -19.64 -6.13 13.46
CA THR A 95 -19.68 -6.88 14.72
C THR A 95 -19.07 -6.11 15.88
N ARG A 96 -17.86 -5.52 15.67
CA ARG A 96 -17.20 -4.71 16.70
C ARG A 96 -17.97 -3.45 17.06
N ILE A 97 -18.61 -2.79 16.11
CA ILE A 97 -19.45 -1.62 16.39
C ILE A 97 -20.63 -2.03 17.28
N GLN A 98 -21.29 -3.17 16.99
CA GLN A 98 -22.38 -3.67 17.80
C GLN A 98 -21.93 -4.03 19.23
N GLU A 99 -20.78 -4.70 19.37
CA GLU A 99 -20.18 -5.00 20.67
C GLU A 99 -19.82 -3.74 21.47
N HIS A 100 -19.24 -2.73 20.82
CA HIS A 100 -18.90 -1.46 21.47
C HIS A 100 -20.14 -0.65 21.87
N GLN A 101 -21.23 -0.71 21.13
CA GLN A 101 -22.49 -0.07 21.52
C GLN A 101 -23.10 -0.71 22.77
N THR A 102 -22.86 -2.01 22.99
CA THR A 102 -23.29 -2.70 24.20
C THR A 102 -22.35 -2.50 25.39
N GLN A 103 -21.10 -2.10 25.18
CA GLN A 103 -20.07 -1.91 26.23
C GLN A 103 -19.74 -0.42 26.50
N SER A 104 -20.53 0.53 26.02
CA SER A 104 -20.22 1.96 26.11
C SER A 104 -20.19 2.50 27.53
N ALA A 105 -19.07 2.35 28.24
CA ALA A 105 -18.71 3.10 29.44
C ALA A 105 -17.21 3.13 29.78
N ALA A 106 -16.28 2.99 28.91
CA ALA A 106 -14.88 3.35 29.18
C ALA A 106 -14.13 3.62 27.86
N ALA A 107 -14.24 4.82 27.35
CA ALA A 107 -13.37 5.27 26.28
C ALA A 107 -11.96 5.47 26.83
N GLU A 108 -11.11 4.47 26.77
CA GLU A 108 -9.67 4.69 26.85
C GLU A 108 -9.24 5.51 25.63
N THR A 109 -8.97 6.77 25.89
CA THR A 109 -8.40 7.68 24.90
C THR A 109 -7.03 7.14 24.54
N ARG A 110 -6.89 6.51 23.35
CA ARG A 110 -5.59 6.17 22.81
C ARG A 110 -4.74 7.43 22.75
N PRO A 111 -3.52 7.43 23.32
CA PRO A 111 -2.65 8.59 23.19
C PRO A 111 -2.44 8.87 21.71
N ALA A 112 -2.69 10.10 21.30
CA ALA A 112 -2.45 10.55 19.94
C ALA A 112 -0.97 10.25 19.58
N ARG A 113 -0.73 9.40 18.59
CA ARG A 113 0.61 9.15 18.02
C ARG A 113 1.08 10.29 17.12
N SER A 114 0.50 11.46 17.29
CA SER A 114 0.97 12.67 16.65
C SER A 114 2.32 13.03 17.25
N ALA A 115 3.35 13.14 16.40
CA ALA A 115 4.60 13.76 16.79
C ALA A 115 4.28 15.18 17.25
N THR A 116 4.11 15.34 18.56
CA THR A 116 3.93 16.65 19.15
C THR A 116 5.28 17.34 19.09
N TYR A 117 5.47 18.19 18.09
CA TYR A 117 6.61 19.09 18.08
C TYR A 117 6.48 19.96 19.33
N GLY A 118 7.53 20.00 20.14
CA GLY A 118 7.60 20.93 21.28
C GLY A 118 7.42 22.39 20.84
N GLU A 119 7.44 23.31 21.75
CA GLU A 119 7.37 24.74 21.44
C GLU A 119 8.33 25.11 20.29
N LYS A 120 7.82 25.83 19.31
CA LYS A 120 8.61 26.25 18.14
C LYS A 120 9.79 27.12 18.60
N PRO A 121 11.05 26.68 18.44
CA PRO A 121 12.17 27.49 18.86
C PRO A 121 12.26 28.75 17.99
N THR A 122 12.87 29.80 18.53
CA THR A 122 13.20 31.00 17.76
C THR A 122 14.23 30.63 16.68
N LEU A 123 14.23 31.36 15.55
CA LEU A 123 15.20 31.11 14.48
C LEU A 123 16.65 31.10 14.99
N ARG A 124 16.96 31.98 15.95
CA ARG A 124 18.29 32.09 16.55
C ARG A 124 18.71 30.82 17.31
N GLN A 125 17.80 30.28 18.13
CA GLN A 125 18.02 29.02 18.85
C GLN A 125 18.16 27.83 17.89
N ALA A 126 17.34 27.80 16.84
CA ALA A 126 17.41 26.72 15.85
C ALA A 126 18.74 26.77 15.06
N VAL A 127 19.24 27.96 14.75
CA VAL A 127 20.53 28.13 14.06
C VAL A 127 21.71 27.74 14.96
N GLU A 128 21.70 28.10 16.24
CA GLU A 128 22.73 27.72 17.21
C GLU A 128 22.79 26.20 17.45
N GLN A 129 21.65 25.51 17.37
CA GLN A 129 21.55 24.05 17.51
C GLN A 129 21.79 23.29 16.21
N HIS A 130 21.94 24.01 15.09
CA HIS A 130 22.08 23.36 13.78
C HIS A 130 23.45 22.70 13.61
N GLN A 131 23.46 21.37 13.63
CA GLN A 131 24.65 20.59 13.29
C GLN A 131 24.58 20.18 11.81
N THR A 132 25.50 20.69 11.00
CA THR A 132 25.58 20.27 9.60
C THR A 132 26.25 18.90 9.49
N ARG A 133 25.72 18.02 8.64
CA ARG A 133 26.35 16.72 8.31
C ARG A 133 27.67 16.89 7.56
N PHE A 134 27.90 18.07 6.99
CA PHE A 134 29.08 18.39 6.20
C PHE A 134 29.91 19.43 6.95
N GLN A 135 30.84 18.97 7.80
CA GLN A 135 31.91 19.83 8.24
C GLN A 135 32.83 20.03 7.02
N LYS A 136 32.84 21.25 6.48
CA LYS A 136 33.92 21.64 5.55
C LYS A 136 35.22 21.54 6.36
N GLY A 137 36.03 20.52 6.06
CA GLY A 137 37.39 20.45 6.53
C GLY A 137 38.12 21.74 6.21
N LYS A 138 38.79 22.30 7.21
CA LYS A 138 39.78 23.39 7.02
C LYS A 138 40.98 22.83 6.27
#